data_93bea8cb6ef5cf7f50187ce8d53aabeb
#
_entry.id   93bea8cb6ef5cf7f50187ce8d53aabeb
#
_cell.length_a   1.000
_cell.length_b   1.000
_cell.length_c   1.000
_cell.angle_alpha   90.00
_cell.angle_beta   90.00
_cell.angle_gamma   90.00
#
_symmetry.space_group_name_H-M   'P 1'
#
loop_
_entity.id
_entity.type
_entity.pdbx_description
1 polymer ?
#
loop_
_entity_poly.entity_id
_entity_poly.type
_entity_poly.pdbx_seq_one_letter_code
_entity_poly.pdbx_strand_id
1 'polypeptide(L)'
;MDLELEAKQWMKERQLSSITAADYQARACETAIFPKHRATEYLTLGLTGEAGEIANKVKKFIRDGATKDEYLAKRIEIGYEIGDVLWYCA
;
A
#
# COMPACT_ATOMS: atom_id res chain seq x y z
N MET A 1 -4.88 -23.07 4.99
CA MET A 1 -4.41 -22.24 3.86
C MET A 1 -3.09 -21.58 4.26
N ASP A 2 -2.04 -21.85 3.50
CA ASP A 2 -0.72 -21.28 3.77
C ASP A 2 -0.58 -19.96 3.01
N LEU A 3 -0.72 -18.85 3.74
CA LEU A 3 -0.67 -17.50 3.16
C LEU A 3 0.71 -17.15 2.59
N GLU A 4 1.78 -17.68 3.20
CA GLU A 4 3.13 -17.47 2.69
C GLU A 4 3.31 -18.15 1.33
N LEU A 5 2.85 -19.38 1.20
CA LEU A 5 2.91 -20.13 -0.05
C LEU A 5 2.08 -19.44 -1.14
N GLU A 6 0.91 -18.95 -0.79
CA GLU A 6 0.05 -18.22 -1.73
C GLU A 6 0.71 -16.92 -2.21
N ALA A 7 1.36 -16.18 -1.30
CA ALA A 7 2.07 -14.96 -1.67
C ALA A 7 3.22 -15.27 -2.63
N LYS A 8 3.99 -16.31 -2.37
CA LYS A 8 5.08 -16.74 -3.25
C LYS A 8 4.57 -17.15 -4.62
N GLN A 9 3.45 -17.89 -4.66
CA GLN A 9 2.82 -18.32 -5.90
C GLN A 9 2.34 -17.11 -6.71
N TRP A 10 1.69 -16.17 -6.06
CA TRP A 10 1.22 -14.92 -6.66
C TRP A 10 2.38 -14.14 -7.29
N MET A 11 3.48 -13.98 -6.57
CA MET A 11 4.68 -13.28 -7.05
C MET A 11 5.29 -14.00 -8.26
N LYS A 12 5.36 -15.33 -8.21
CA LYS A 12 5.89 -16.16 -9.29
C LYS A 12 5.05 -16.03 -10.56
N GLU A 13 3.73 -16.10 -10.44
CA GLU A 13 2.81 -15.99 -11.57
C GLU A 13 2.91 -14.63 -12.27
N ARG A 14 3.21 -13.57 -11.52
CA ARG A 14 3.37 -12.22 -12.04
C ARG A 14 4.80 -11.89 -12.43
N GLN A 15 5.70 -12.86 -12.28
CA GLN A 15 7.13 -12.69 -12.61
C GLN A 15 7.75 -11.45 -11.95
N LEU A 16 7.33 -11.19 -10.70
CA LEU A 16 7.87 -10.06 -9.94
C LEU A 16 9.28 -10.40 -9.49
N SER A 17 10.25 -9.70 -10.02
CA SER A 17 11.62 -9.77 -9.56
C SER A 17 11.79 -8.89 -8.32
N SER A 18 12.81 -9.21 -7.51
CA SER A 18 13.19 -8.34 -6.41
C SER A 18 13.63 -6.98 -6.95
N ILE A 19 13.12 -5.91 -6.35
CA ILE A 19 13.54 -4.55 -6.65
C ILE A 19 14.17 -3.92 -5.41
N THR A 20 15.13 -3.03 -5.60
CA THR A 20 15.72 -2.27 -4.49
C THR A 20 14.83 -1.07 -4.16
N ALA A 21 15.05 -0.49 -2.99
CA ALA A 21 14.39 0.77 -2.61
C ALA A 21 14.72 1.88 -3.61
N ALA A 22 15.94 1.91 -4.13
CA ALA A 22 16.34 2.90 -5.13
C ALA A 22 15.57 2.72 -6.45
N ASP A 23 15.38 1.48 -6.90
CA ASP A 23 14.58 1.19 -8.10
C ASP A 23 13.13 1.62 -7.91
N TYR A 24 12.55 1.33 -6.75
CA TYR A 24 11.19 1.74 -6.42
C TYR A 24 11.07 3.26 -6.42
N GLN A 25 12.01 3.96 -5.79
CA GLN A 25 12.02 5.42 -5.74
C GLN A 25 12.07 6.03 -7.15
N ALA A 26 12.93 5.50 -8.02
CA ALA A 26 13.04 5.98 -9.40
C ALA A 26 11.71 5.83 -10.14
N ARG A 27 11.05 4.69 -10.02
CA ARG A 27 9.74 4.44 -10.65
C ARG A 27 8.64 5.30 -10.07
N ALA A 28 8.62 5.47 -8.75
CA ALA A 28 7.65 6.32 -8.08
C ALA A 28 7.78 7.78 -8.54
N CYS A 29 8.99 8.27 -8.69
CA CYS A 29 9.26 9.64 -9.20
C CYS A 29 8.74 9.86 -10.61
N GLU A 30 8.69 8.84 -11.45
CA GLU A 30 8.13 8.93 -12.80
C GLU A 30 6.64 9.27 -12.79
N THR A 31 5.92 8.86 -11.76
CA THR A 31 4.48 9.10 -11.60
C THR A 31 4.15 10.33 -10.75
N ALA A 32 5.16 11.04 -10.26
CA ALA A 32 4.97 12.19 -9.40
C ALA A 32 4.60 13.44 -10.22
N ILE A 33 3.38 13.94 -10.05
CA ILE A 33 2.82 15.05 -10.84
C ILE A 33 2.47 16.28 -9.99
N PHE A 34 2.98 16.37 -8.78
CA PHE A 34 2.72 17.49 -7.88
C PHE A 34 3.72 18.64 -8.09
N PRO A 35 3.40 19.87 -7.64
CA PRO A 35 4.34 21.01 -7.71
C PRO A 35 5.61 20.72 -6.93
N LYS A 36 6.76 20.71 -7.60
CA LYS A 36 8.03 20.31 -6.97
C LYS A 36 8.49 21.24 -5.87
N HIS A 37 8.18 22.53 -5.96
CA HIS A 37 8.54 23.50 -4.90
C HIS A 37 7.74 23.32 -3.61
N ARG A 38 6.68 22.51 -3.66
CA ARG A 38 5.85 22.18 -2.48
C ARG A 38 5.91 20.68 -2.15
N ALA A 39 6.96 20.00 -2.59
CA ALA A 39 7.08 18.56 -2.43
C ALA A 39 6.97 18.11 -0.97
N THR A 40 7.68 18.75 -0.06
CA THR A 40 7.66 18.38 1.36
C THR A 40 6.25 18.45 1.94
N GLU A 41 5.53 19.51 1.68
CA GLU A 41 4.15 19.68 2.15
C GLU A 41 3.24 18.63 1.53
N TYR A 42 3.29 18.49 0.22
CA TYR A 42 2.43 17.57 -0.52
C TYR A 42 2.64 16.13 -0.07
N LEU A 43 3.90 15.69 0.00
CA LEU A 43 4.22 14.32 0.38
C LEU A 43 3.89 14.03 1.85
N THR A 44 4.09 15.01 2.74
CA THR A 44 3.72 14.86 4.15
C THR A 44 2.21 14.71 4.32
N LEU A 45 1.43 15.54 3.64
CA LEU A 45 -0.03 15.45 3.67
C LEU A 45 -0.53 14.14 3.08
N GLY A 46 0.06 13.72 1.96
CA GLY A 46 -0.29 12.47 1.31
C GLY A 46 0.02 11.26 2.20
N LEU A 47 1.20 11.21 2.80
CA LEU A 47 1.60 10.13 3.69
C LEU A 47 0.66 10.04 4.90
N THR A 48 0.36 11.18 5.53
CA THR A 48 -0.54 11.23 6.68
C THR A 48 -1.95 10.79 6.31
N GLY A 49 -2.44 11.26 5.16
CA GLY A 49 -3.76 10.89 4.65
C GLY A 49 -3.88 9.39 4.38
N GLU A 50 -2.91 8.81 3.69
CA GLU A 50 -2.93 7.37 3.37
C GLU A 50 -2.78 6.50 4.61
N ALA A 51 -1.94 6.91 5.57
CA ALA A 51 -1.84 6.21 6.86
C ALA A 51 -3.19 6.28 7.61
N GLY A 52 -3.87 7.42 7.55
CA GLY A 52 -5.21 7.59 8.10
C GLY A 52 -6.26 6.68 7.45
N GLU A 53 -6.16 6.45 6.14
CA GLU A 53 -7.05 5.53 5.42
C GLU A 53 -6.89 4.10 5.94
N ILE A 54 -5.67 3.65 6.18
CA ILE A 54 -5.41 2.34 6.78
C ILE A 54 -6.06 2.25 8.16
N ALA A 55 -5.81 3.25 9.00
CA ALA A 55 -6.38 3.30 10.36
C ALA A 55 -7.91 3.27 10.33
N ASN A 56 -8.52 3.98 9.39
CA ASN A 56 -9.97 4.05 9.24
C ASN A 56 -10.56 2.68 8.84
N LYS A 57 -9.91 1.99 7.91
CA LYS A 57 -10.35 0.66 7.47
C LYS A 57 -10.25 -0.36 8.60
N VAL A 58 -9.17 -0.35 9.36
CA VAL A 58 -9.00 -1.22 10.53
C VAL A 58 -10.04 -0.92 11.60
N LYS A 59 -10.28 0.35 11.88
CA LYS A 59 -11.28 0.80 12.85
C LYS A 59 -12.67 0.29 12.50
N LYS A 60 -13.09 0.44 11.26
CA LYS A 60 -14.40 -0.02 10.79
C LYS A 60 -14.52 -1.54 10.88
N PHE A 61 -13.46 -2.25 10.57
CA PHE A 61 -13.40 -3.69 10.68
C PHE A 61 -13.63 -4.15 12.14
N ILE A 62 -12.99 -3.50 13.09
CA ILE A 62 -13.16 -3.79 14.52
C ILE A 62 -14.61 -3.50 14.97
N ARG A 63 -15.16 -2.38 14.53
CA ARG A 63 -16.51 -1.94 14.89
C ARG A 63 -17.59 -2.89 14.37
N ASP A 64 -17.52 -3.25 13.12
CA ASP A 64 -18.60 -3.94 12.41
C ASP A 64 -18.44 -5.47 12.46
N GLY A 65 -17.27 -5.97 12.84
CA GLY A 65 -16.94 -7.38 12.73
C GLY A 65 -16.81 -7.80 11.28
N ALA A 66 -16.47 -9.04 11.05
CA ALA A 66 -16.38 -9.55 9.68
C ALA A 66 -16.41 -11.06 9.63
N THR A 67 -17.00 -11.60 8.57
CA THR A 67 -16.85 -13.00 8.20
C THR A 67 -15.42 -13.25 7.71
N LYS A 68 -15.04 -14.50 7.56
CA LYS A 68 -13.72 -14.87 7.04
C LYS A 68 -13.48 -14.28 5.65
N ASP A 69 -14.48 -14.32 4.77
CA ASP A 69 -14.36 -13.79 3.42
C ASP A 69 -14.22 -12.27 3.43
N GLU A 70 -14.98 -11.58 4.27
CA GLU A 70 -14.86 -10.13 4.45
C GLU A 70 -13.48 -9.75 5.00
N TYR A 71 -12.96 -10.55 5.92
CA TYR A 71 -11.61 -10.36 6.47
C TYR A 71 -10.56 -10.41 5.37
N LEU A 72 -10.63 -11.41 4.50
CA LEU A 72 -9.69 -11.56 3.38
C LEU A 72 -9.78 -10.39 2.40
N ALA A 73 -11.01 -9.97 2.08
CA ALA A 73 -11.22 -8.79 1.22
C ALA A 73 -10.62 -7.52 1.83
N LYS A 74 -10.80 -7.31 3.12
CA LYS A 74 -10.23 -6.15 3.84
C LYS A 74 -8.71 -6.18 3.86
N ARG A 75 -8.10 -7.35 4.00
CA ARG A 75 -6.63 -7.47 3.92
C ARG A 75 -6.10 -7.02 2.58
N ILE A 76 -6.79 -7.35 1.51
CA ILE A 76 -6.39 -6.91 0.15
C ILE A 76 -6.51 -5.39 0.03
N GLU A 77 -7.62 -4.80 0.48
CA GLU A 77 -7.80 -3.34 0.47
C GLU A 77 -6.72 -2.62 1.27
N ILE A 78 -6.39 -3.12 2.46
CA ILE A 78 -5.34 -2.56 3.30
C ILE A 78 -3.98 -2.68 2.59
N GLY A 79 -3.74 -3.77 1.89
CA GLY A 79 -2.53 -3.95 1.10
C GLY A 79 -2.36 -2.86 0.05
N TYR A 80 -3.43 -2.48 -0.65
CA TYR A 80 -3.39 -1.37 -1.61
C TYR A 80 -3.05 -0.04 -0.92
N GLU A 81 -3.65 0.22 0.24
CA GLU A 81 -3.35 1.45 1.00
C GLU A 81 -1.90 1.49 1.49
N ILE A 82 -1.35 0.34 1.88
CA ILE A 82 0.08 0.25 2.23
C ILE A 82 0.95 0.58 1.02
N GLY A 83 0.57 0.14 -0.17
CA GLY A 83 1.24 0.50 -1.41
C GLY A 83 1.26 2.02 -1.63
N ASP A 84 0.14 2.69 -1.37
CA ASP A 84 0.04 4.15 -1.47
C ASP A 84 0.94 4.84 -0.46
N VAL A 85 1.02 4.34 0.76
CA VAL A 85 1.95 4.86 1.78
C VAL A 85 3.40 4.73 1.29
N LEU A 86 3.76 3.57 0.74
CA LEU A 86 5.11 3.34 0.21
C LEU A 86 5.44 4.31 -0.93
N TRP A 87 4.48 4.62 -1.77
CA TRP A 87 4.67 5.59 -2.85
C TRP A 87 5.05 6.97 -2.28
N TYR A 88 4.35 7.42 -1.23
CA TYR A 88 4.66 8.70 -0.60
C TYR A 88 6.00 8.69 0.15
N CYS A 89 6.45 7.53 0.64
CA CYS A 89 7.75 7.38 1.28
C CYS A 89 8.91 7.42 0.28
N ALA A 90 8.65 7.09 -0.97
CA ALA A 90 9.66 7.09 -2.00
C ALA A 90 10.02 8.51 -2.44
#